data_a27fe54c1722db095af13db704eef491
#
_entry.id   a27fe54c1722db095af13db704eef491
#
_cell.length_a   1.000
_cell.length_b   1.000
_cell.length_c   1.000
_cell.angle_alpha   90.00
_cell.angle_beta   90.00
_cell.angle_gamma   90.00
#
_symmetry.space_group_name_H-M   'P 1'
#
loop_
_entity.id
_entity.type
_entity.pdbx_description
1 polymer ?
#
loop_
_entity_poly.entity_id
_entity_poly.type
_entity_poly.pdbx_seq_one_letter_code
_entity_poly.pdbx_strand_id
1 'polypeptide(L)'
;MLDETDCRLLAALQRDGQATAQELGAALNLSASQAGRRRQRLEAEGFITGYGARVDPRRIGLAVQAFVQVQMASHAPEAARAFGSLISTRPE
;
A
#
# COMPACT_ATOMS: atom_id res chain seq x y z
N MET A 1 14.10 -14.85 -10.44
CA MET A 1 13.07 -15.42 -11.32
C MET A 1 11.84 -15.77 -10.52
N LEU A 2 10.67 -15.54 -11.08
CA LEU A 2 9.39 -15.80 -10.42
C LEU A 2 8.94 -17.23 -10.68
N ASP A 3 8.57 -17.94 -9.63
CA ASP A 3 7.89 -19.21 -9.79
C ASP A 3 6.38 -19.01 -9.60
N GLU A 4 5.62 -20.09 -9.74
CA GLU A 4 4.16 -19.99 -9.64
C GLU A 4 3.72 -19.51 -8.27
N THR A 5 4.40 -19.94 -7.21
CA THR A 5 4.08 -19.53 -5.86
C THR A 5 4.34 -18.03 -5.67
N ASP A 6 5.43 -17.52 -6.24
CA ASP A 6 5.69 -16.07 -6.21
C ASP A 6 4.59 -15.31 -6.91
N CYS A 7 4.14 -15.78 -8.06
CA CYS A 7 3.06 -15.12 -8.80
C CYS A 7 1.76 -15.12 -8.00
N ARG A 8 1.46 -16.23 -7.33
CA ARG A 8 0.27 -16.31 -6.49
C ARG A 8 0.38 -15.36 -5.28
N LEU A 9 1.57 -15.23 -4.74
CA LEU A 9 1.81 -14.33 -3.62
C LEU A 9 1.61 -12.88 -4.06
N LEU A 10 2.14 -12.51 -5.22
CA LEU A 10 1.96 -11.17 -5.76
C LEU A 10 0.48 -10.87 -6.02
N ALA A 11 -0.25 -11.84 -6.56
CA ALA A 11 -1.68 -11.68 -6.79
C ALA A 11 -2.44 -11.48 -5.48
N ALA A 12 -2.07 -12.22 -4.45
CA ALA A 12 -2.70 -12.08 -3.14
C ALA A 12 -2.45 -10.70 -2.55
N LEU A 13 -1.22 -10.19 -2.67
CA LEU A 13 -0.88 -8.87 -2.16
C LEU A 13 -1.55 -7.75 -2.96
N GLN A 14 -1.79 -7.97 -4.25
CA GLN A 14 -2.54 -6.99 -5.02
C GLN A 14 -3.98 -6.87 -4.55
N ARG A 15 -4.55 -7.95 -4.06
CA ARG A 15 -5.90 -7.93 -3.52
C ARG A 15 -5.93 -7.35 -2.11
N ASP A 16 -4.92 -7.65 -1.30
CA ASP A 16 -4.85 -7.18 0.08
C ASP A 16 -3.39 -6.95 0.45
N GLY A 17 -2.94 -5.71 0.28
CA GLY A 17 -1.57 -5.33 0.59
C GLY A 17 -1.24 -5.37 2.07
N GLN A 18 -2.24 -5.51 2.92
CA GLN A 18 -2.03 -5.57 4.37
C GLN A 18 -2.02 -7.00 4.90
N ALA A 19 -2.10 -8.00 4.02
CA ALA A 19 -2.09 -9.38 4.45
C ALA A 19 -0.80 -9.69 5.21
N THR A 20 -0.95 -10.39 6.34
CA THR A 20 0.19 -10.79 7.14
C THR A 20 0.87 -12.00 6.52
N ALA A 21 2.10 -12.28 6.95
CA ALA A 21 2.81 -13.48 6.49
C ALA A 21 2.02 -14.75 6.83
N GLN A 22 1.35 -14.74 7.97
CA GLN A 22 0.52 -15.88 8.38
C GLN A 22 -0.68 -16.06 7.44
N GLU A 23 -1.33 -14.96 7.08
CA GLU A 23 -2.46 -15.01 6.15
C GLU A 23 -2.02 -15.44 4.76
N LEU A 24 -0.88 -14.92 4.29
CA LEU A 24 -0.32 -15.32 3.01
C LEU A 24 0.06 -16.79 3.02
N GLY A 25 0.66 -17.25 4.10
CA GLY A 25 1.04 -18.66 4.22
C GLY A 25 -0.17 -19.57 4.14
N ALA A 26 -1.24 -19.21 4.83
CA ALA A 26 -2.47 -19.99 4.80
C ALA A 26 -3.06 -20.03 3.38
N ALA A 27 -3.07 -18.91 2.69
CA ALA A 27 -3.63 -18.82 1.34
C ALA A 27 -2.80 -19.61 0.32
N LEU A 28 -1.49 -19.65 0.51
CA LEU A 28 -0.56 -20.28 -0.44
C LEU A 28 -0.08 -21.65 -0.01
N ASN A 29 -0.59 -22.13 1.11
CA ASN A 29 -0.20 -23.42 1.67
C ASN A 29 1.27 -23.44 2.04
N LEU A 30 1.75 -22.37 2.66
CA LEU A 30 3.11 -22.20 3.13
C LEU A 30 3.09 -21.85 4.61
N SER A 31 4.24 -22.02 5.27
CA SER A 31 4.39 -21.48 6.61
C SER A 31 4.47 -19.96 6.56
N ALA A 32 4.21 -19.30 7.67
CA ALA A 32 4.35 -17.86 7.76
C ALA A 32 5.79 -17.43 7.44
N SER A 33 6.75 -18.20 7.92
CA SER A 33 8.16 -17.93 7.67
C SER A 33 8.51 -18.01 6.19
N GLN A 34 8.01 -19.02 5.50
CA GLN A 34 8.25 -19.16 4.06
C GLN A 34 7.59 -18.03 3.27
N ALA A 35 6.35 -17.69 3.61
CA ALA A 35 5.64 -16.61 2.94
C ALA A 35 6.35 -15.27 3.16
N GLY A 36 6.77 -15.00 4.38
CA GLY A 36 7.47 -13.76 4.70
C GLY A 36 8.79 -13.65 3.97
N ARG A 37 9.54 -14.75 3.86
CA ARG A 37 10.81 -14.74 3.18
C ARG A 37 10.65 -14.49 1.68
N ARG A 38 9.65 -15.10 1.08
CA ARG A 38 9.35 -14.84 -0.34
C ARG A 38 8.97 -13.40 -0.58
N ARG A 39 8.13 -12.83 0.30
CA ARG A 39 7.73 -11.43 0.18
C ARG A 39 8.93 -10.50 0.26
N GLN A 40 9.82 -10.72 1.23
CA GLN A 40 11.02 -9.92 1.38
C GLN A 40 11.91 -9.99 0.14
N ARG A 41 12.05 -11.18 -0.44
CA ARG A 41 12.84 -11.33 -1.65
C ARG A 41 12.23 -10.58 -2.82
N LEU A 42 10.92 -10.64 -2.94
CA LEU A 42 10.23 -9.92 -4.02
C LEU A 42 10.34 -8.41 -3.85
N GLU A 43 10.33 -7.93 -2.61
CA GLU A 43 10.59 -6.52 -2.34
C GLU A 43 12.02 -6.13 -2.72
N ALA A 44 12.99 -6.95 -2.30
CA ALA A 44 14.39 -6.66 -2.57
C ALA A 44 14.72 -6.68 -4.05
N GLU A 45 14.06 -7.53 -4.81
CA GLU A 45 14.29 -7.66 -6.25
C GLU A 45 13.46 -6.67 -7.08
N GLY A 46 12.64 -5.86 -6.45
CA GLY A 46 11.90 -4.82 -7.13
C GLY A 46 10.59 -5.23 -7.76
N PHE A 47 10.16 -6.48 -7.56
CA PHE A 47 8.84 -6.89 -8.05
C PHE A 47 7.72 -6.24 -7.25
N ILE A 48 7.96 -5.98 -5.98
CA ILE A 48 7.05 -5.21 -5.15
C ILE A 48 7.69 -3.85 -4.95
N THR A 49 7.03 -2.81 -5.46
CA THR A 49 7.57 -1.45 -5.39
C THR A 49 7.00 -0.65 -4.25
N GLY A 50 5.93 -1.13 -3.63
CA GLY A 50 5.34 -0.45 -2.50
C GLY A 50 3.99 -1.03 -2.17
N TYR A 51 3.42 -0.52 -1.07
CA TYR A 51 2.11 -0.91 -0.58
C TYR A 51 1.27 0.34 -0.44
N GLY A 52 -0.01 0.22 -0.71
CA GLY A 52 -0.88 1.37 -0.62
C GLY A 52 -2.26 1.01 -0.15
N ALA A 53 -2.98 2.02 0.30
CA ALA A 53 -4.36 1.88 0.71
C ALA A 53 -5.28 2.18 -0.47
N ARG A 54 -6.42 1.53 -0.49
CA ARG A 54 -7.49 1.92 -1.41
C ARG A 54 -8.29 3.02 -0.77
N VAL A 55 -8.55 4.05 -1.52
CA VAL A 55 -9.27 5.20 -1.01
C VAL A 55 -10.48 5.46 -1.91
N ASP A 56 -11.62 5.75 -1.29
CA ASP A 56 -12.81 6.12 -2.02
C ASP A 56 -12.60 7.51 -2.62
N PRO A 57 -12.65 7.67 -3.95
CA PRO A 57 -12.40 8.97 -4.57
C PRO A 57 -13.35 10.06 -4.11
N ARG A 58 -14.59 9.71 -3.82
CA ARG A 58 -15.58 10.69 -3.35
C ARG A 58 -15.23 11.19 -1.97
N ARG A 59 -14.82 10.27 -1.09
CA ARG A 59 -14.48 10.62 0.28
C ARG A 59 -13.16 11.36 0.36
N ILE A 60 -12.21 11.03 -0.50
CA ILE A 60 -10.94 11.72 -0.49
C ILE A 60 -11.10 13.15 -0.99
N GLY A 61 -12.03 13.40 -1.91
CA GLY A 61 -12.34 14.76 -2.35
C GLY A 61 -12.82 15.62 -1.20
N LEU A 62 -13.73 15.10 -0.37
CA LEU A 62 -14.19 15.80 0.82
C LEU A 62 -13.07 16.03 1.83
N ALA A 63 -12.21 15.04 2.02
CA ALA A 63 -11.10 15.15 2.94
C ALA A 63 -10.10 16.21 2.49
N VAL A 64 -9.86 16.32 1.19
CA VAL A 64 -8.97 17.34 0.65
C VAL A 64 -9.53 18.73 0.89
N GLN A 65 -10.83 18.93 0.64
CA GLN A 65 -11.47 20.22 0.87
C GLN A 65 -11.40 20.62 2.34
N ALA A 66 -11.71 19.68 3.23
CA ALA A 66 -11.64 19.94 4.67
C ALA A 66 -10.22 20.29 5.10
N PHE A 67 -9.23 19.57 4.57
CA PHE A 67 -7.83 19.83 4.88
C PHE A 67 -7.40 21.20 4.41
N VAL A 68 -7.80 21.60 3.21
CA VAL A 68 -7.48 22.92 2.67
C VAL A 68 -8.05 24.01 3.56
N GLN A 69 -9.30 23.86 4.01
CA GLN A 69 -9.91 24.83 4.90
C GLN A 69 -9.14 24.97 6.21
N VAL A 70 -8.77 23.85 6.80
CA VAL A 70 -7.97 23.84 8.04
C VAL A 70 -6.62 24.50 7.79
N GLN A 71 -6.01 24.19 6.66
CA GLN A 71 -4.72 24.73 6.28
C GLN A 71 -4.77 26.25 6.15
N MET A 72 -5.79 26.76 5.50
CA MET A 72 -5.95 28.21 5.35
C MET A 72 -6.13 28.89 6.69
N ALA A 73 -6.85 28.26 7.61
CA ALA A 73 -7.07 28.81 8.94
C ALA A 73 -5.82 28.79 9.80
N SER A 74 -5.02 27.73 9.67
CA SER A 74 -3.87 27.52 10.55
C SER A 74 -2.56 28.07 10.00
N HIS A 75 -2.50 28.35 8.70
CA HIS A 75 -1.26 28.79 8.01
C HIS A 75 -0.12 27.80 8.21
N ALA A 76 -0.41 26.49 7.99
CA ALA A 76 0.56 25.45 8.17
C ALA A 76 0.93 24.82 6.81
N PRO A 77 1.80 25.44 6.03
CA PRO A 77 2.10 24.96 4.66
C PRO A 77 2.77 23.59 4.62
N GLU A 78 3.45 23.21 5.68
CA GLU A 78 4.09 21.91 5.72
C GLU A 78 3.08 20.76 5.74
N ALA A 79 1.99 20.95 6.46
CA ALA A 79 0.92 19.95 6.50
C ALA A 79 0.25 19.84 5.13
N ALA A 80 0.07 20.98 4.45
CA ALA A 80 -0.50 20.97 3.09
C ALA A 80 0.40 20.22 2.12
N ARG A 81 1.70 20.42 2.21
CA ARG A 81 2.64 19.71 1.34
C ARG A 81 2.65 18.23 1.61
N ALA A 82 2.63 17.84 2.87
CA ALA A 82 2.60 16.42 3.24
C ALA A 82 1.35 15.75 2.70
N PHE A 83 0.21 16.41 2.81
CA PHE A 83 -1.04 15.88 2.32
C PHE A 83 -1.03 15.80 0.79
N GLY A 84 -0.56 16.84 0.12
CA GLY A 84 -0.46 16.86 -1.32
C GLY A 84 0.46 15.77 -1.84
N SER A 85 1.60 15.55 -1.17
CA SER A 85 2.52 14.51 -1.54
C SER A 85 1.88 13.13 -1.41
N LEU A 86 1.12 12.92 -0.34
CA LEU A 86 0.41 11.65 -0.15
C LEU A 86 -0.57 11.40 -1.29
N ILE A 87 -1.32 12.42 -1.70
CA ILE A 87 -2.28 12.29 -2.79
C ILE A 87 -1.58 12.04 -4.12
N SER A 88 -0.51 12.78 -4.39
CA SER A 88 0.17 12.69 -5.68
C SER A 88 0.92 11.38 -5.85
N THR A 89 1.31 10.72 -4.78
CA THR A 89 1.99 9.42 -4.87
C THR A 89 1.02 8.26 -4.98
N ARG A 90 -0.25 8.52 -4.88
CA ARG A 90 -1.28 7.47 -4.96
C ARG A 90 -1.34 6.90 -6.37
N PRO A 91 -1.21 5.58 -6.54
CA PRO A 91 -1.44 4.99 -7.85
C PRO A 91 -2.91 5.02 -8.21
N GLU A 92 -3.17 5.03 -9.48
CA GLU A 92 -4.54 5.08 -9.97
C GLU A 92 -5.30 3.84 -9.70
#